data_7b2fee562570b2ff2b0e6a00580a5449
#
_entry.id   7b2fee562570b2ff2b0e6a00580a5449
#
_cell.length_a   1.000
_cell.length_b   1.000
_cell.length_c   1.000
_cell.angle_alpha   90.00
_cell.angle_beta   90.00
_cell.angle_gamma   90.00
#
_symmetry.space_group_name_H-M   'P 1'
#
loop_
_entity.id
_entity.type
_entity.pdbx_description
1 polymer ?
#
loop_
_entity_poly.entity_id
_entity_poly.type
_entity_poly.pdbx_seq_one_letter_code
_entity_poly.pdbx_strand_id
1 'polypeptide(L)'
;MILSIAILLIIQFLVYFYLKNKQFLSYNAVQKIHDGEIPRIGGLIFFIGFIFLTFVDFNEFRLLIPLLLGSTVILLFSFYEDIRQSLSPFFRLVILFLGSSIFILFTELPEINVRYLDFINQYSLISFLIFTFSLMLLMNGFNFIDGLNGLSSFNFYSILFSAYYLAVILGDAFLVDLVIIFFLSSILVFILNFPLGRIFIGDSGSYLYAFYSGALVIYLFSRHDGLPTLL
;
A
#
# COMPACT_ATOMS: atom_id res chain seq x y z
N MET A 1 -10.64 -20.29 -1.90
CA MET A 1 -10.68 -19.01 -2.62
C MET A 1 -12.08 -18.37 -2.71
N ILE A 2 -13.15 -18.96 -3.31
CA ILE A 2 -14.49 -18.30 -3.39
C ILE A 2 -15.06 -18.02 -1.99
N LEU A 3 -14.95 -18.95 -1.05
CA LEU A 3 -15.43 -18.77 0.33
C LEU A 3 -14.64 -17.68 1.07
N SER A 4 -13.32 -17.64 0.91
CA SER A 4 -12.48 -16.60 1.52
C SER A 4 -12.80 -15.21 0.97
N ILE A 5 -13.06 -15.08 -0.33
CA ILE A 5 -13.51 -13.80 -0.93
C ILE A 5 -14.87 -13.36 -0.35
N ALA A 6 -15.82 -14.28 -0.22
CA ALA A 6 -17.12 -13.95 0.35
C ALA A 6 -16.99 -13.49 1.81
N ILE A 7 -16.19 -14.19 2.61
CA ILE A 7 -15.93 -13.80 4.01
C ILE A 7 -15.19 -12.45 4.08
N LEU A 8 -14.20 -12.24 3.22
CA LEU A 8 -13.50 -10.95 3.11
C LEU A 8 -14.48 -9.79 2.89
N LEU A 9 -15.35 -9.90 1.89
CA LEU A 9 -16.32 -8.85 1.58
C LEU A 9 -17.26 -8.60 2.77
N ILE A 10 -17.72 -9.66 3.44
CA ILE A 10 -18.56 -9.53 4.65
C ILE A 10 -17.81 -8.77 5.75
N ILE A 11 -16.56 -9.14 6.05
CA ILE A 11 -15.74 -8.46 7.07
C ILE A 11 -15.58 -6.98 6.72
N GLN A 12 -15.18 -6.68 5.48
CA GLN A 12 -14.97 -5.30 5.04
C GLN A 12 -16.27 -4.48 5.07
N PHE A 13 -17.41 -5.06 4.69
CA PHE A 13 -18.72 -4.42 4.80
C PHE A 13 -19.12 -4.17 6.25
N LEU A 14 -18.90 -5.11 7.16
CA LEU A 14 -19.18 -4.94 8.58
C LEU A 14 -18.34 -3.79 9.17
N VAL A 15 -17.05 -3.73 8.84
CA VAL A 15 -16.16 -2.62 9.25
C VAL A 15 -16.65 -1.29 8.68
N TYR A 16 -17.01 -1.24 7.40
CA TYR A 16 -17.60 -0.05 6.79
C TYR A 16 -18.85 0.41 7.50
N PHE A 17 -19.84 -0.48 7.72
CA PHE A 17 -21.11 -0.13 8.39
C PHE A 17 -20.92 0.30 9.85
N TYR A 18 -19.95 -0.30 10.56
CA TYR A 18 -19.64 0.09 11.92
C TYR A 18 -19.00 1.48 11.99
N LEU A 19 -18.13 1.82 11.05
CA LEU A 19 -17.35 3.05 11.09
C LEU A 19 -18.00 4.25 10.38
N LYS A 20 -18.86 4.02 9.37
CA LYS A 20 -19.42 5.10 8.53
C LYS A 20 -20.16 6.20 9.30
N ASN A 21 -20.72 5.87 10.46
CA ASN A 21 -21.49 6.82 11.27
C ASN A 21 -20.68 7.43 12.44
N LYS A 22 -19.36 7.20 12.50
CA LYS A 22 -18.52 7.73 13.55
C LYS A 22 -18.06 9.15 13.19
N GLN A 23 -18.62 10.16 13.85
CA GLN A 23 -18.35 11.59 13.59
C GLN A 23 -16.87 11.98 13.66
N PHE A 24 -16.05 11.31 14.48
CA PHE A 24 -14.62 11.59 14.58
C PHE A 24 -13.80 11.15 13.35
N LEU A 25 -14.43 10.42 12.43
CA LEU A 25 -13.81 10.01 11.15
C LEU A 25 -14.19 10.92 9.98
N SER A 26 -15.10 11.90 10.21
CA SER A 26 -15.55 12.82 9.19
C SER A 26 -14.68 14.06 9.13
N TYR A 27 -14.40 14.54 7.91
CA TYR A 27 -13.56 15.71 7.66
C TYR A 27 -14.37 16.95 7.30
N ASN A 28 -14.12 18.06 8.00
CA ASN A 28 -14.62 19.39 7.66
C ASN A 28 -13.61 20.13 6.79
N ALA A 29 -13.51 19.78 5.50
CA ALA A 29 -12.64 20.52 4.57
C ALA A 29 -13.24 21.88 4.22
N VAL A 30 -12.38 22.88 4.09
CA VAL A 30 -12.71 24.22 3.58
C VAL A 30 -13.17 24.17 2.12
N GLN A 31 -12.82 23.10 1.39
CA GLN A 31 -13.24 22.84 0.00
C GLN A 31 -14.27 21.69 -0.02
N LYS A 32 -15.48 21.92 0.45
CA LYS A 32 -16.60 20.98 0.31
C LYS A 32 -17.12 20.99 -1.12
N ILE A 33 -16.80 19.93 -1.88
CA ILE A 33 -17.48 19.62 -3.16
C ILE A 33 -18.72 18.73 -2.93
N HIS A 34 -18.85 18.12 -1.74
CA HIS A 34 -19.95 17.19 -1.40
C HIS A 34 -20.71 17.64 -0.14
N ASP A 35 -22.04 17.55 -0.21
CA ASP A 35 -22.94 17.71 0.94
C ASP A 35 -22.95 16.41 1.76
N GLY A 36 -22.10 16.35 2.81
CA GLY A 36 -22.07 15.20 3.74
C GLY A 36 -20.70 14.97 4.38
N GLU A 37 -20.72 14.32 5.53
CA GLU A 37 -19.51 13.88 6.23
C GLU A 37 -19.05 12.52 5.66
N ILE A 38 -18.02 12.52 4.81
CA ILE A 38 -17.47 11.29 4.21
C ILE A 38 -16.30 10.81 5.06
N PRO A 39 -16.33 9.55 5.59
CA PRO A 39 -15.29 9.05 6.48
C PRO A 39 -14.01 8.67 5.72
N ARG A 40 -12.84 8.91 6.35
CA ARG A 40 -11.50 8.51 5.87
C ARG A 40 -11.12 7.16 6.45
N ILE A 41 -11.67 6.10 5.91
CA ILE A 41 -11.51 4.73 6.43
C ILE A 41 -11.02 3.72 5.39
N GLY A 42 -10.73 4.19 4.17
CA GLY A 42 -10.35 3.30 3.07
C GLY A 42 -9.09 2.49 3.37
N GLY A 43 -8.05 3.12 3.94
CA GLY A 43 -6.81 2.43 4.31
C GLY A 43 -7.02 1.33 5.35
N LEU A 44 -7.86 1.58 6.36
CA LEU A 44 -8.16 0.56 7.38
C LEU A 44 -8.91 -0.64 6.79
N ILE A 45 -9.93 -0.40 5.95
CA ILE A 45 -10.70 -1.46 5.31
C ILE A 45 -9.79 -2.30 4.39
N PHE A 46 -8.94 -1.66 3.61
CA PHE A 46 -7.95 -2.32 2.76
C PHE A 46 -7.01 -3.21 3.57
N PHE A 47 -6.42 -2.67 4.64
CA PHE A 47 -5.45 -3.39 5.46
C PHE A 47 -6.06 -4.61 6.17
N ILE A 48 -7.29 -4.49 6.69
CA ILE A 48 -8.01 -5.64 7.27
C ILE A 48 -8.20 -6.73 6.21
N GLY A 49 -8.56 -6.36 4.98
CA GLY A 49 -8.68 -7.30 3.88
C GLY A 49 -7.35 -7.97 3.53
N PHE A 50 -6.28 -7.21 3.47
CA PHE A 50 -4.94 -7.71 3.22
C PHE A 50 -4.49 -8.73 4.29
N ILE A 51 -4.63 -8.37 5.58
CA ILE A 51 -4.32 -9.30 6.68
C ILE A 51 -5.12 -10.59 6.56
N PHE A 52 -6.44 -10.49 6.38
CA PHE A 52 -7.32 -11.65 6.30
C PHE A 52 -6.89 -12.62 5.20
N LEU A 53 -6.70 -12.13 3.97
CA LEU A 53 -6.29 -12.99 2.84
C LEU A 53 -4.88 -13.55 3.02
N THR A 54 -3.96 -12.77 3.57
CA THR A 54 -2.60 -13.24 3.85
C THR A 54 -2.59 -14.43 4.80
N PHE A 55 -3.44 -14.42 5.83
CA PHE A 55 -3.51 -15.55 6.78
C PHE A 55 -4.28 -16.75 6.26
N VAL A 56 -5.25 -16.56 5.36
CA VAL A 56 -6.14 -17.64 4.91
C VAL A 56 -5.66 -18.31 3.64
N ASP A 57 -5.18 -17.53 2.68
CA ASP A 57 -4.93 -18.03 1.31
C ASP A 57 -3.44 -17.98 0.90
N PHE A 58 -2.53 -17.43 1.73
CA PHE A 58 -1.13 -17.28 1.34
C PHE A 58 -0.21 -18.33 1.97
N ASN A 59 0.45 -19.12 1.14
CA ASN A 59 1.28 -20.24 1.61
C ASN A 59 2.66 -19.81 2.13
N GLU A 60 3.22 -18.70 1.63
CA GLU A 60 4.56 -18.22 1.98
C GLU A 60 4.52 -17.03 2.97
N PHE A 61 3.66 -17.13 3.98
CA PHE A 61 3.41 -16.07 4.96
C PHE A 61 4.69 -15.45 5.57
N ARG A 62 5.72 -16.27 5.78
CA ARG A 62 6.98 -15.79 6.40
C ARG A 62 7.66 -14.69 5.59
N LEU A 63 7.56 -14.73 4.25
CA LEU A 63 8.15 -13.73 3.37
C LEU A 63 7.40 -12.39 3.45
N LEU A 64 6.16 -12.39 3.94
CA LEU A 64 5.35 -11.18 4.11
C LEU A 64 5.49 -10.53 5.50
N ILE A 65 6.22 -11.14 6.45
CA ILE A 65 6.40 -10.56 7.79
C ILE A 65 6.98 -9.14 7.73
N PRO A 66 8.06 -8.84 6.97
CA PRO A 66 8.59 -7.49 6.87
C PRO A 66 7.57 -6.49 6.31
N LEU A 67 6.82 -6.92 5.30
CA LEU A 67 5.76 -6.14 4.67
C LEU A 67 4.64 -5.82 5.66
N LEU A 68 4.18 -6.80 6.43
CA LEU A 68 3.16 -6.65 7.47
C LEU A 68 3.62 -5.71 8.59
N LEU A 69 4.84 -5.86 9.06
CA LEU A 69 5.40 -5.01 10.12
C LEU A 69 5.51 -3.56 9.66
N GLY A 70 6.12 -3.31 8.51
CA GLY A 70 6.27 -1.97 7.94
C GLY A 70 4.92 -1.30 7.69
N SER A 71 3.99 -2.01 7.03
CA SER A 71 2.65 -1.48 6.75
C SER A 71 1.81 -1.25 8.00
N THR A 72 1.99 -2.05 9.05
CA THR A 72 1.30 -1.82 10.35
C THR A 72 1.74 -0.50 10.97
N VAL A 73 3.04 -0.20 10.98
CA VAL A 73 3.55 1.09 11.48
C VAL A 73 2.97 2.24 10.66
N ILE A 74 3.02 2.15 9.34
CA ILE A 74 2.46 3.17 8.44
C ILE A 74 0.97 3.37 8.73
N LEU A 75 0.19 2.28 8.78
CA LEU A 75 -1.26 2.36 9.03
C LEU A 75 -1.59 3.02 10.36
N LEU A 76 -0.98 2.58 11.46
CA LEU A 76 -1.35 3.05 12.80
C LEU A 76 -1.23 4.58 12.92
N PHE A 77 -0.14 5.13 12.42
CA PHE A 77 0.11 6.56 12.52
C PHE A 77 -0.63 7.38 11.46
N SER A 78 -0.72 6.88 10.21
CA SER A 78 -1.48 7.59 9.18
C SER A 78 -2.99 7.52 9.42
N PHE A 79 -3.51 6.44 9.97
CA PHE A 79 -4.91 6.37 10.39
C PHE A 79 -5.19 7.29 11.60
N TYR A 80 -4.25 7.40 12.55
CA TYR A 80 -4.33 8.42 13.59
C TYR A 80 -4.40 9.84 13.00
N GLU A 81 -3.61 10.11 11.95
CA GLU A 81 -3.67 11.40 11.24
C GLU A 81 -5.00 11.60 10.50
N ASP A 82 -5.56 10.56 9.88
CA ASP A 82 -6.89 10.61 9.27
C ASP A 82 -7.98 11.03 10.25
N ILE A 83 -7.82 10.66 11.55
CA ILE A 83 -8.77 11.00 12.61
C ILE A 83 -8.50 12.39 13.21
N ARG A 84 -7.25 12.71 13.54
CA ARG A 84 -6.89 13.87 14.37
C ARG A 84 -6.37 15.07 13.60
N GLN A 85 -5.74 14.84 12.43
CA GLN A 85 -5.15 15.88 11.58
C GLN A 85 -4.19 16.82 12.34
N SER A 86 -3.37 16.25 13.20
CA SER A 86 -2.54 16.98 14.16
C SER A 86 -1.04 16.78 13.99
N LEU A 87 -0.62 15.83 13.13
CA LEU A 87 0.79 15.53 12.93
C LEU A 87 1.48 16.57 12.06
N SER A 88 2.66 17.01 12.46
CA SER A 88 3.48 17.88 11.62
C SER A 88 3.96 17.13 10.35
N PRO A 89 4.19 17.85 9.24
CA PRO A 89 4.71 17.24 8.01
C PRO A 89 6.01 16.47 8.23
N PHE A 90 6.89 16.98 9.06
CA PHE A 90 8.16 16.31 9.42
C PHE A 90 7.90 14.97 10.12
N PHE A 91 6.98 14.93 11.08
CA PHE A 91 6.67 13.71 11.81
C PHE A 91 6.05 12.64 10.91
N ARG A 92 5.22 13.03 9.93
CA ARG A 92 4.70 12.12 8.90
C ARG A 92 5.84 11.48 8.11
N LEU A 93 6.83 12.27 7.65
CA LEU A 93 7.99 11.74 6.93
C LEU A 93 8.82 10.76 7.78
N VAL A 94 9.00 11.06 9.08
CA VAL A 94 9.69 10.14 10.00
C VAL A 94 8.97 8.79 10.10
N ILE A 95 7.64 8.80 10.19
CA ILE A 95 6.85 7.57 10.24
C ILE A 95 6.97 6.76 8.95
N LEU A 96 6.87 7.41 7.79
CA LEU A 96 7.03 6.75 6.49
C LEU A 96 8.44 6.16 6.35
N PHE A 97 9.46 6.89 6.81
CA PHE A 97 10.83 6.39 6.86
C PHE A 97 10.97 5.16 7.76
N LEU A 98 10.40 5.18 8.96
CA LEU A 98 10.46 4.05 9.90
C LEU A 98 9.75 2.81 9.35
N GLY A 99 8.53 2.96 8.82
CA GLY A 99 7.79 1.85 8.21
C GLY A 99 8.52 1.24 7.01
N SER A 100 9.08 2.09 6.13
CA SER A 100 9.92 1.64 5.01
C SER A 100 11.19 0.96 5.48
N SER A 101 11.86 1.52 6.51
CA SER A 101 13.09 0.95 7.06
C SER A 101 12.87 -0.46 7.62
N ILE A 102 11.77 -0.69 8.32
CA ILE A 102 11.43 -2.02 8.84
C ILE A 102 11.28 -3.03 7.70
N PHE A 103 10.61 -2.66 6.62
CA PHE A 103 10.47 -3.52 5.46
C PHE A 103 11.82 -3.81 4.80
N ILE A 104 12.60 -2.78 4.50
CA ILE A 104 13.88 -2.87 3.78
C ILE A 104 14.94 -3.64 4.57
N LEU A 105 14.98 -3.52 5.92
CA LEU A 105 15.95 -4.23 6.76
C LEU A 105 15.80 -5.76 6.72
N PHE A 106 14.61 -6.26 6.44
CA PHE A 106 14.30 -7.69 6.47
C PHE A 106 13.92 -8.26 5.10
N THR A 107 14.13 -7.47 4.04
CA THR A 107 13.83 -7.88 2.64
C THR A 107 15.12 -7.88 1.83
N GLU A 108 15.27 -8.88 0.97
CA GLU A 108 16.35 -8.89 -0.01
C GLU A 108 16.16 -7.75 -1.01
N LEU A 109 17.21 -6.96 -1.22
CA LEU A 109 17.16 -5.82 -2.13
C LEU A 109 17.64 -6.21 -3.51
N PRO A 110 17.01 -5.69 -4.57
CA PRO A 110 17.48 -5.90 -5.92
C PRO A 110 18.82 -5.21 -6.16
N GLU A 111 19.65 -5.80 -7.02
CA GLU A 111 20.88 -5.15 -7.49
C GLU A 111 20.56 -3.99 -8.43
N ILE A 112 21.24 -2.87 -8.21
CA ILE A 112 21.12 -1.68 -9.07
C ILE A 112 22.11 -1.82 -10.22
N ASN A 113 21.65 -2.26 -11.38
CA ASN A 113 22.46 -2.44 -12.60
C ASN A 113 22.32 -1.21 -13.52
N VAL A 114 22.64 -0.03 -12.98
CA VAL A 114 22.62 1.24 -13.71
C VAL A 114 24.04 1.75 -13.88
N ARG A 115 24.42 2.05 -15.12
CA ARG A 115 25.76 2.57 -15.43
C ARG A 115 26.13 3.74 -14.52
N TYR A 116 27.29 3.68 -13.90
CA TYR A 116 27.83 4.61 -12.88
C TYR A 116 27.18 4.54 -11.48
N LEU A 117 26.16 3.72 -11.27
CA LEU A 117 25.52 3.54 -9.95
C LEU A 117 25.78 2.17 -9.33
N ASP A 118 26.48 1.26 -10.06
CA ASP A 118 26.76 -0.11 -9.60
C ASP A 118 27.55 -0.13 -8.27
N PHE A 119 28.28 0.95 -7.96
CA PHE A 119 28.99 1.08 -6.69
C PHE A 119 28.03 1.07 -5.47
N ILE A 120 26.75 1.39 -5.65
CA ILE A 120 25.74 1.38 -4.60
C ILE A 120 25.61 -0.01 -4.00
N ASN A 121 25.66 -1.05 -4.84
CA ASN A 121 25.53 -2.45 -4.42
C ASN A 121 26.66 -2.90 -3.49
N GLN A 122 27.80 -2.21 -3.51
CA GLN A 122 28.95 -2.52 -2.63
C GLN A 122 28.75 -2.01 -1.19
N TYR A 123 27.81 -1.09 -0.98
CA TYR A 123 27.59 -0.44 0.32
C TYR A 123 26.15 -0.68 0.79
N SER A 124 25.94 -1.67 1.64
CA SER A 124 24.62 -2.05 2.15
C SER A 124 23.86 -0.89 2.80
N LEU A 125 24.55 0.01 3.49
CA LEU A 125 23.93 1.20 4.08
C LEU A 125 23.41 2.18 3.02
N ILE A 126 24.12 2.34 1.91
CA ILE A 126 23.70 3.24 0.82
C ILE A 126 22.48 2.65 0.13
N SER A 127 22.50 1.35 -0.20
CA SER A 127 21.34 0.65 -0.76
C SER A 127 20.12 0.77 0.15
N PHE A 128 20.29 0.49 1.44
CA PHE A 128 19.23 0.64 2.44
C PHE A 128 18.62 2.05 2.42
N LEU A 129 19.46 3.10 2.46
CA LEU A 129 18.98 4.49 2.47
C LEU A 129 18.24 4.84 1.16
N ILE A 130 18.76 4.42 0.01
CA ILE A 130 18.15 4.70 -1.30
C ILE A 130 16.78 4.06 -1.39
N PHE A 131 16.64 2.76 -1.11
CA PHE A 131 15.36 2.07 -1.20
C PHE A 131 14.36 2.57 -0.17
N THR A 132 14.79 2.84 1.07
CA THR A 132 13.93 3.42 2.11
C THR A 132 13.42 4.80 1.70
N PHE A 133 14.31 5.66 1.20
CA PHE A 133 13.95 7.00 0.76
C PHE A 133 13.05 6.98 -0.48
N SER A 134 13.30 6.07 -1.42
CA SER A 134 12.46 5.88 -2.61
C SER A 134 11.02 5.47 -2.24
N LEU A 135 10.85 4.53 -1.30
CA LEU A 135 9.53 4.16 -0.79
C LEU A 135 8.83 5.34 -0.11
N MET A 136 9.56 6.10 0.72
CA MET A 136 9.03 7.28 1.38
C MET A 136 8.56 8.34 0.36
N LEU A 137 9.35 8.60 -0.68
CA LEU A 137 8.97 9.52 -1.76
C LEU A 137 7.75 9.02 -2.54
N LEU A 138 7.69 7.73 -2.84
CA LEU A 138 6.55 7.13 -3.53
C LEU A 138 5.26 7.29 -2.72
N MET A 139 5.31 7.01 -1.40
CA MET A 139 4.17 7.20 -0.51
C MET A 139 3.71 8.66 -0.47
N ASN A 140 4.65 9.59 -0.34
CA ASN A 140 4.31 11.00 -0.34
C ASN A 140 3.71 11.46 -1.69
N GLY A 141 4.23 10.93 -2.81
CA GLY A 141 3.68 11.16 -4.16
C GLY A 141 2.25 10.66 -4.31
N PHE A 142 1.94 9.45 -3.85
CA PHE A 142 0.57 8.90 -3.88
C PHE A 142 -0.40 9.74 -3.05
N ASN A 143 0.03 10.25 -1.91
CA ASN A 143 -0.80 11.12 -1.09
C ASN A 143 -1.11 12.45 -1.81
N PHE A 144 -0.17 13.01 -2.56
CA PHE A 144 -0.42 14.20 -3.37
C PHE A 144 -1.43 13.99 -4.50
N ILE A 145 -1.44 12.83 -5.13
CA ILE A 145 -2.38 12.53 -6.22
C ILE A 145 -3.76 12.08 -5.72
N ASP A 146 -3.92 11.77 -4.43
CA ASP A 146 -5.20 11.34 -3.83
C ASP A 146 -6.21 12.50 -3.65
N GLY A 147 -6.09 13.55 -4.43
CA GLY A 147 -7.02 14.68 -4.42
C GLY A 147 -8.35 14.43 -5.15
N LEU A 148 -8.46 13.38 -5.95
CA LEU A 148 -9.65 12.99 -6.70
C LEU A 148 -10.01 11.53 -6.44
N ASN A 149 -11.31 11.28 -6.20
CA ASN A 149 -11.81 9.91 -5.97
C ASN A 149 -11.39 8.97 -7.09
N GLY A 150 -10.80 7.84 -6.72
CA GLY A 150 -10.35 6.79 -7.64
C GLY A 150 -8.95 6.98 -8.20
N LEU A 151 -8.36 8.17 -8.22
CA LEU A 151 -7.08 8.43 -8.90
C LEU A 151 -5.93 7.62 -8.29
N SER A 152 -5.80 7.62 -6.96
CA SER A 152 -4.82 6.82 -6.24
C SER A 152 -5.03 5.31 -6.49
N SER A 153 -6.30 4.85 -6.48
CA SER A 153 -6.64 3.45 -6.78
C SER A 153 -6.30 3.05 -8.22
N PHE A 154 -6.56 3.91 -9.21
CA PHE A 154 -6.21 3.63 -10.62
C PHE A 154 -4.70 3.50 -10.80
N ASN A 155 -3.91 4.36 -10.16
CA ASN A 155 -2.45 4.21 -10.19
C ASN A 155 -2.00 2.91 -9.54
N PHE A 156 -2.57 2.55 -8.39
CA PHE A 156 -2.30 1.27 -7.74
C PHE A 156 -2.60 0.09 -8.66
N TYR A 157 -3.78 0.06 -9.28
CA TYR A 157 -4.16 -1.01 -10.20
C TYR A 157 -3.29 -1.08 -11.45
N SER A 158 -2.84 0.05 -12.00
CA SER A 158 -1.90 0.05 -13.12
C SER A 158 -0.61 -0.68 -12.77
N ILE A 159 -0.09 -0.46 -11.57
CA ILE A 159 1.11 -1.16 -11.08
C ILE A 159 0.81 -2.64 -10.84
N LEU A 160 -0.34 -2.97 -10.23
CA LEU A 160 -0.74 -4.36 -10.01
C LEU A 160 -0.87 -5.15 -11.31
N PHE A 161 -1.52 -4.58 -12.34
CA PHE A 161 -1.66 -5.25 -13.63
C PHE A 161 -0.32 -5.45 -14.34
N SER A 162 0.57 -4.46 -14.30
CA SER A 162 1.91 -4.57 -14.86
C SER A 162 2.73 -5.65 -14.15
N ALA A 163 2.70 -5.67 -12.82
CA ALA A 163 3.39 -6.66 -12.02
C ALA A 163 2.80 -8.07 -12.20
N TYR A 164 1.46 -8.19 -12.27
CA TYR A 164 0.81 -9.46 -12.57
C TYR A 164 1.26 -10.04 -13.91
N TYR A 165 1.25 -9.21 -14.95
CA TYR A 165 1.68 -9.63 -16.29
C TYR A 165 3.13 -10.14 -16.28
N LEU A 166 4.04 -9.41 -15.64
CA LEU A 166 5.44 -9.82 -15.50
C LEU A 166 5.57 -11.10 -14.67
N ALA A 167 4.87 -11.21 -13.53
CA ALA A 167 4.90 -12.39 -12.68
C ALA A 167 4.44 -13.66 -13.41
N VAL A 168 3.40 -13.55 -14.25
CA VAL A 168 2.91 -14.68 -15.06
C VAL A 168 3.95 -15.09 -16.11
N ILE A 169 4.57 -14.14 -16.81
CA ILE A 169 5.62 -14.44 -17.80
C ILE A 169 6.84 -15.10 -17.15
N LEU A 170 7.21 -14.64 -15.97
CA LEU A 170 8.36 -15.15 -15.20
C LEU A 170 8.04 -16.46 -14.48
N GLY A 171 6.78 -16.89 -14.42
CA GLY A 171 6.34 -18.09 -13.72
C GLY A 171 6.44 -17.97 -12.18
N ASP A 172 6.42 -16.75 -11.63
CA ASP A 172 6.55 -16.51 -10.19
C ASP A 172 5.19 -16.56 -9.49
N ALA A 173 4.84 -17.73 -8.95
CA ALA A 173 3.58 -17.94 -8.26
C ALA A 173 3.43 -17.05 -7.01
N PHE A 174 4.52 -16.77 -6.27
CA PHE A 174 4.49 -15.88 -5.11
C PHE A 174 3.99 -14.49 -5.48
N LEU A 175 4.56 -13.91 -6.56
CA LEU A 175 4.15 -12.57 -7.02
C LEU A 175 2.73 -12.56 -7.57
N VAL A 176 2.33 -13.62 -8.28
CA VAL A 176 0.94 -13.76 -8.77
C VAL A 176 -0.04 -13.74 -7.60
N ASP A 177 0.20 -14.56 -6.58
CA ASP A 177 -0.68 -14.65 -5.40
C ASP A 177 -0.69 -13.32 -4.63
N LEU A 178 0.45 -12.67 -4.46
CA LEU A 178 0.56 -11.38 -3.78
C LEU A 178 -0.24 -10.29 -4.48
N VAL A 179 -0.14 -10.20 -5.82
CA VAL A 179 -0.93 -9.24 -6.61
C VAL A 179 -2.42 -9.51 -6.47
N ILE A 180 -2.85 -10.78 -6.53
CA ILE A 180 -4.25 -11.16 -6.35
C ILE A 180 -4.76 -10.72 -4.97
N ILE A 181 -3.98 -10.94 -3.90
CA ILE A 181 -4.34 -10.51 -2.54
C ILE A 181 -4.49 -8.99 -2.48
N PHE A 182 -3.56 -8.22 -3.03
CA PHE A 182 -3.65 -6.77 -3.06
C PHE A 182 -4.88 -6.28 -3.82
N PHE A 183 -5.15 -6.88 -4.98
CA PHE A 183 -6.32 -6.54 -5.80
C PHE A 183 -7.62 -6.83 -5.05
N LEU A 184 -7.81 -8.04 -4.53
CA LEU A 184 -9.02 -8.45 -3.83
C LEU A 184 -9.26 -7.62 -2.55
N SER A 185 -8.20 -7.30 -1.81
CA SER A 185 -8.28 -6.48 -0.59
C SER A 185 -8.72 -5.05 -0.88
N SER A 186 -8.39 -4.50 -2.06
CA SER A 186 -8.67 -3.11 -2.43
C SER A 186 -9.98 -2.90 -3.18
N ILE A 187 -10.59 -3.93 -3.78
CA ILE A 187 -11.72 -3.78 -4.70
C ILE A 187 -12.94 -3.13 -4.04
N LEU A 188 -13.29 -3.50 -2.81
CA LEU A 188 -14.41 -2.89 -2.09
C LEU A 188 -14.13 -1.42 -1.76
N VAL A 189 -12.89 -1.11 -1.33
CA VAL A 189 -12.47 0.27 -1.07
C VAL A 189 -12.58 1.11 -2.32
N PHE A 190 -12.11 0.58 -3.46
CA PHE A 190 -12.24 1.25 -4.75
C PHE A 190 -13.71 1.56 -5.08
N ILE A 191 -14.60 0.56 -5.04
CA ILE A 191 -16.03 0.74 -5.37
C ILE A 191 -16.69 1.78 -4.44
N LEU A 192 -16.39 1.75 -3.15
CA LEU A 192 -16.95 2.70 -2.19
C LEU A 192 -16.40 4.12 -2.37
N ASN A 193 -15.13 4.26 -2.82
CA ASN A 193 -14.50 5.54 -3.10
C ASN A 193 -14.92 6.07 -4.49
N PHE A 194 -14.85 5.23 -5.54
CA PHE A 194 -15.21 5.55 -6.91
C PHE A 194 -15.95 4.37 -7.58
N PRO A 195 -17.15 4.56 -8.16
CA PRO A 195 -17.84 5.85 -8.37
C PRO A 195 -18.76 6.29 -7.22
N LEU A 196 -18.89 5.49 -6.13
CA LEU A 196 -19.92 5.74 -5.12
C LEU A 196 -19.67 6.95 -4.21
N GLY A 197 -18.42 7.41 -4.05
CA GLY A 197 -18.07 8.55 -3.22
C GLY A 197 -18.47 8.43 -1.74
N ARG A 198 -18.55 7.19 -1.21
CA ARG A 198 -19.03 6.91 0.16
C ARG A 198 -17.95 6.91 1.22
N ILE A 199 -16.70 6.80 0.81
CA ILE A 199 -15.51 6.87 1.68
C ILE A 199 -14.40 7.62 0.97
N PHE A 200 -13.51 8.26 1.74
CA PHE A 200 -12.19 8.65 1.25
C PHE A 200 -11.18 7.55 1.56
N ILE A 201 -10.17 7.40 0.68
CA ILE A 201 -9.07 6.48 0.89
C ILE A 201 -8.28 6.90 2.13
N GLY A 202 -8.06 8.20 2.30
CA GLY A 202 -7.33 8.83 3.40
C GLY A 202 -5.82 8.73 3.24
N ASP A 203 -5.09 9.42 4.12
CA ASP A 203 -3.62 9.35 4.16
C ASP A 203 -3.16 7.91 4.39
N SER A 204 -3.86 7.17 5.27
CA SER A 204 -3.57 5.76 5.53
C SER A 204 -3.69 4.88 4.29
N GLY A 205 -4.70 5.08 3.47
CA GLY A 205 -4.91 4.27 2.27
C GLY A 205 -3.96 4.63 1.14
N SER A 206 -3.72 5.92 0.88
CA SER A 206 -2.78 6.37 -0.15
C SER A 206 -1.35 5.93 0.14
N TYR A 207 -0.89 6.03 1.40
CA TYR A 207 0.42 5.53 1.81
C TYR A 207 0.54 4.01 1.70
N LEU A 208 -0.49 3.25 2.08
CA LEU A 208 -0.47 1.79 1.93
C LEU A 208 -0.44 1.36 0.47
N TYR A 209 -1.23 1.98 -0.41
CA TYR A 209 -1.20 1.67 -1.84
C TYR A 209 0.18 1.90 -2.44
N ALA A 210 0.82 3.01 -2.10
CA ALA A 210 2.17 3.30 -2.54
C ALA A 210 3.21 2.34 -1.96
N PHE A 211 3.13 2.07 -0.66
CA PHE A 211 4.05 1.16 0.02
C PHE A 211 4.00 -0.25 -0.57
N TYR A 212 2.79 -0.79 -0.80
CA TYR A 212 2.62 -2.11 -1.42
C TYR A 212 3.01 -2.12 -2.89
N SER A 213 2.79 -1.01 -3.62
CA SER A 213 3.30 -0.85 -4.99
C SER A 213 4.82 -0.94 -5.04
N GLY A 214 5.50 -0.18 -4.18
CA GLY A 214 6.95 -0.17 -4.13
C GLY A 214 7.52 -1.50 -3.61
N ALA A 215 6.90 -2.12 -2.60
CA ALA A 215 7.30 -3.43 -2.11
C ALA A 215 7.16 -4.51 -3.19
N LEU A 216 6.09 -4.47 -3.98
CA LEU A 216 5.88 -5.40 -5.10
C LEU A 216 6.97 -5.27 -6.15
N VAL A 217 7.37 -4.03 -6.49
CA VAL A 217 8.48 -3.77 -7.40
C VAL A 217 9.81 -4.30 -6.83
N ILE A 218 10.08 -4.07 -5.53
CA ILE A 218 11.28 -4.59 -4.87
C ILE A 218 11.29 -6.12 -4.91
N TYR A 219 10.19 -6.81 -4.57
CA TYR A 219 10.11 -8.26 -4.67
C TYR A 219 10.30 -8.76 -6.11
N LEU A 220 9.72 -8.07 -7.09
CA LEU A 220 9.86 -8.46 -8.51
C LEU A 220 11.33 -8.45 -8.95
N PHE A 221 12.05 -7.37 -8.64
CA PHE A 221 13.44 -7.23 -9.08
C PHE A 221 14.43 -8.01 -8.21
N SER A 222 14.17 -8.21 -6.90
CA SER A 222 15.06 -9.00 -6.04
C SER A 222 14.98 -10.50 -6.31
N ARG A 223 13.88 -10.99 -6.87
CA ARG A 223 13.68 -12.40 -7.21
C ARG A 223 14.08 -12.76 -8.63
N HIS A 224 14.33 -11.78 -9.48
CA HIS A 224 14.61 -11.98 -10.91
C HIS A 224 15.76 -11.10 -11.39
N ASP A 225 16.99 -11.56 -11.15
CA ASP A 225 18.24 -10.84 -11.48
C ASP A 225 18.41 -10.52 -12.99
N GLY A 226 17.66 -11.20 -13.86
CA GLY A 226 17.71 -11.00 -15.31
C GLY A 226 16.85 -9.84 -15.84
N LEU A 227 16.07 -9.19 -14.97
CA LEU A 227 15.28 -8.03 -15.41
C LEU A 227 16.15 -6.79 -15.51
N PRO A 228 16.09 -6.05 -16.64
CA PRO A 228 16.83 -4.81 -16.76
C PRO A 228 16.27 -3.79 -15.76
N THR A 229 17.10 -3.33 -14.81
CA THR A 229 16.74 -2.29 -13.84
C THR A 229 16.61 -0.89 -14.45
N LEU A 230 16.72 -0.79 -15.77
CA LEU A 230 16.51 0.40 -16.59
C LEU A 230 15.11 0.37 -17.23
N LEU A 231 14.08 0.39 -16.39
CA LEU A 231 12.73 0.70 -16.85
C LEU A 231 12.23 1.97 -16.22
#